data_4c95df688708b381b1d8a68cdea31e06
#
_entry.id   4c95df688708b381b1d8a68cdea31e06
#
_cell.length_a   1.000
_cell.length_b   1.000
_cell.length_c   1.000
_cell.angle_alpha   90.00
_cell.angle_beta   90.00
_cell.angle_gamma   90.00
#
_symmetry.space_group_name_H-M   'P 1'
#
loop_
_entity.id
_entity.type
_entity.pdbx_description
1 polymer ?
#
loop_
_entity_poly.entity_id
_entity_poly.type
_entity_poly.pdbx_seq_one_letter_code
_entity_poly.pdbx_strand_id
1 'polypeptide(L)'
;MKWLNDILRTAVCAGVMMLPVLFSACSDSDGNNDDGGDGTTDSGLVKIAYTADRTSENIFGQMNFGVTFARSDGDGSISMADVRESYDSIVWKVEETGRSFKLMDNVHMTMQWGHCFYLPGSYTTYVVGYKADREIFRTESVALKVTDNNDFLCWNWNEITGNEGNTGYENVLDGGFQLSVNPVMNGGVTGAELMMWNNGHDDNVFYDTSVNALYAYLTQLCGAPLIDRGSSELQDAYAGQFAYHHEGATPLALWRTAKARIVLLGIDREGLKLCRAYAEPL
;
A
#
# COMPACT_ATOMS: atom_id res chain seq x y z
N MET A 1 1.38 20.61 -21.81
CA MET A 1 1.70 19.24 -22.27
C MET A 1 3.20 19.01 -22.34
N LYS A 2 3.93 19.24 -21.23
CA LYS A 2 5.38 18.99 -21.15
C LYS A 2 5.80 18.32 -19.82
N TRP A 3 4.86 18.03 -18.94
CA TRP A 3 5.08 17.50 -17.60
C TRP A 3 4.94 15.98 -17.46
N LEU A 4 4.49 15.27 -18.50
CA LEU A 4 4.26 13.82 -18.42
C LEU A 4 5.46 12.96 -18.79
N ASN A 5 6.56 13.53 -19.28
CA ASN A 5 7.72 12.75 -19.78
C ASN A 5 8.91 12.63 -18.82
N ASP A 6 8.89 13.28 -17.66
CA ASP A 6 10.06 13.27 -16.75
C ASP A 6 9.97 12.23 -15.62
N ILE A 7 8.81 11.61 -15.42
CA ILE A 7 8.61 10.59 -14.35
C ILE A 7 9.12 9.20 -14.76
N LEU A 8 9.42 8.97 -16.04
CA LEU A 8 9.80 7.65 -16.57
C LEU A 8 11.31 7.39 -16.67
N ARG A 9 12.18 8.23 -16.08
CA ARG A 9 13.64 8.12 -16.27
C ARG A 9 14.50 7.81 -15.05
N THR A 10 13.93 7.50 -13.88
CA THR A 10 14.75 7.22 -12.69
C THR A 10 14.53 5.84 -12.08
N ALA A 11 14.40 4.81 -12.87
CA ALA A 11 14.35 3.44 -12.37
C ALA A 11 15.18 2.50 -13.24
N VAL A 12 16.50 2.69 -13.29
CA VAL A 12 17.43 1.64 -13.73
C VAL A 12 18.76 1.82 -13.00
N CYS A 13 19.13 0.79 -12.27
CA CYS A 13 20.43 0.38 -11.75
C CYS A 13 20.49 0.23 -10.21
N ALA A 14 20.05 -0.92 -9.73
CA ALA A 14 20.67 -1.54 -8.56
C ALA A 14 20.73 -3.05 -8.81
N GLY A 15 21.95 -3.56 -8.81
CA GLY A 15 22.27 -4.94 -9.20
C GLY A 15 21.65 -5.98 -8.24
N VAL A 16 21.11 -7.00 -8.87
CA VAL A 16 20.60 -8.21 -8.21
C VAL A 16 21.79 -9.06 -7.77
N MET A 17 22.08 -9.11 -6.47
CA MET A 17 22.85 -10.21 -5.89
C MET A 17 21.89 -11.33 -5.54
N MET A 18 21.91 -12.38 -6.35
CA MET A 18 21.25 -13.65 -6.04
C MET A 18 22.06 -14.38 -4.96
N LEU A 19 21.47 -14.56 -3.79
CA LEU A 19 21.91 -15.57 -2.82
C LEU A 19 21.08 -16.83 -3.07
N PRO A 20 21.74 -18.01 -3.22
CA PRO A 20 21.02 -19.28 -3.33
C PRO A 20 20.53 -19.70 -1.95
N VAL A 21 19.22 -19.80 -1.79
CA VAL A 21 18.60 -20.46 -0.62
C VAL A 21 18.61 -21.96 -0.90
N LEU A 22 19.35 -22.70 -0.09
CA LEU A 22 19.41 -24.17 -0.11
C LEU A 22 18.09 -24.72 0.45
N PHE A 23 17.34 -25.41 -0.39
CA PHE A 23 16.20 -26.22 0.03
C PHE A 23 16.68 -27.49 0.72
N SER A 24 16.30 -27.65 1.99
CA SER A 24 16.38 -28.91 2.70
C SER A 24 15.09 -29.70 2.46
N ALA A 25 15.17 -30.72 1.66
CA ALA A 25 14.10 -31.70 1.51
C ALA A 25 14.14 -32.66 2.70
N CYS A 26 13.03 -32.78 3.44
CA CYS A 26 12.79 -33.96 4.29
C CYS A 26 11.74 -34.82 3.61
N SER A 27 12.16 -36.05 3.31
CA SER A 27 11.34 -37.15 2.85
C SER A 27 10.80 -37.95 4.02
N ASP A 28 9.78 -38.75 3.72
CA ASP A 28 9.26 -39.96 4.30
C ASP A 28 8.19 -39.90 5.39
N SER A 29 7.00 -40.36 5.00
CA SER A 29 6.53 -41.64 5.54
C SER A 29 5.33 -42.18 4.80
N ASP A 30 5.41 -43.45 4.48
CA ASP A 30 4.40 -44.33 3.91
C ASP A 30 3.07 -44.35 4.69
N GLY A 31 1.97 -44.38 3.99
CA GLY A 31 0.66 -44.64 4.54
C GLY A 31 -0.34 -44.92 3.42
N ASN A 32 -0.41 -46.19 3.00
CA ASN A 32 -1.47 -46.71 2.16
C ASN A 32 -2.84 -46.40 2.74
N ASN A 33 -3.70 -45.78 1.95
CA ASN A 33 -5.14 -46.07 1.92
C ASN A 33 -5.69 -45.79 0.55
N ASP A 34 -6.08 -46.88 -0.13
CA ASP A 34 -6.96 -46.92 -1.27
C ASP A 34 -8.30 -46.27 -0.92
N ASP A 35 -8.66 -45.20 -1.66
CA ASP A 35 -10.07 -44.90 -1.93
C ASP A 35 -10.18 -44.18 -3.26
N GLY A 36 -10.99 -44.73 -4.16
CA GLY A 36 -11.15 -44.30 -5.54
C GLY A 36 -11.71 -42.90 -5.69
N GLY A 37 -10.84 -41.95 -6.04
CA GLY A 37 -11.17 -40.59 -6.45
C GLY A 37 -10.50 -40.30 -7.78
N ASP A 38 -11.31 -39.94 -8.75
CA ASP A 38 -11.02 -39.56 -10.13
C ASP A 38 -9.65 -38.83 -10.26
N GLY A 39 -8.66 -39.58 -10.73
CA GLY A 39 -7.30 -39.14 -10.90
C GLY A 39 -7.17 -38.16 -12.07
N THR A 40 -7.44 -36.90 -11.85
CA THR A 40 -6.84 -35.84 -12.68
C THR A 40 -5.36 -35.78 -12.30
N THR A 41 -4.56 -36.47 -13.08
CA THR A 41 -3.11 -36.43 -13.01
C THR A 41 -2.63 -34.98 -13.09
N ASP A 42 -2.03 -34.50 -12.00
CA ASP A 42 -1.39 -33.19 -11.81
C ASP A 42 -0.11 -33.03 -12.68
N SER A 43 -0.02 -33.83 -13.75
CA SER A 43 1.11 -33.90 -14.67
C SER A 43 1.04 -32.78 -15.69
N GLY A 44 1.36 -31.55 -15.28
CA GLY A 44 1.46 -30.41 -16.16
C GLY A 44 1.16 -29.05 -15.52
N LEU A 45 0.69 -29.02 -14.28
CA LEU A 45 0.41 -27.77 -13.61
C LEU A 45 1.71 -26.97 -13.37
N VAL A 46 1.71 -25.74 -13.82
CA VAL A 46 2.79 -24.79 -13.54
C VAL A 46 2.69 -24.35 -12.09
N LYS A 47 3.73 -24.63 -11.29
CA LYS A 47 3.83 -24.14 -9.90
C LYS A 47 4.25 -22.67 -9.90
N ILE A 48 3.72 -21.93 -8.94
CA ILE A 48 4.08 -20.52 -8.70
C ILE A 48 4.96 -20.46 -7.46
N ALA A 49 6.18 -19.90 -7.59
CA ALA A 49 6.99 -19.50 -6.45
C ALA A 49 6.83 -18.01 -6.22
N TYR A 50 6.58 -17.62 -4.97
CA TYR A 50 6.36 -16.25 -4.54
C TYR A 50 7.48 -15.79 -3.60
N THR A 51 7.96 -14.57 -3.81
CA THR A 51 9.04 -13.98 -3.02
C THR A 51 8.76 -12.53 -2.68
N ALA A 52 9.29 -12.08 -1.53
CA ALA A 52 9.41 -10.70 -1.14
C ALA A 52 10.90 -10.35 -0.97
N ASP A 53 11.32 -9.14 -1.34
CA ASP A 53 12.71 -8.69 -1.18
C ASP A 53 13.09 -8.48 0.29
N ARG A 54 12.09 -8.22 1.13
CA ARG A 54 12.21 -8.03 2.59
C ARG A 54 10.92 -8.40 3.29
N THR A 55 11.02 -8.68 4.58
CA THR A 55 9.87 -9.04 5.43
C THR A 55 9.56 -7.98 6.48
N SER A 56 10.26 -6.84 6.48
CA SER A 56 9.99 -5.72 7.38
C SER A 56 10.28 -4.40 6.69
N GLU A 57 9.39 -3.42 6.90
CA GLU A 57 9.53 -2.07 6.38
C GLU A 57 8.73 -1.09 7.25
N ASN A 58 8.96 0.22 7.11
CA ASN A 58 8.13 1.25 7.68
C ASN A 58 6.87 1.49 6.83
N ILE A 59 5.85 2.10 7.43
CA ILE A 59 4.69 2.58 6.66
C ILE A 59 5.18 3.47 5.51
N PHE A 60 4.52 3.34 4.34
CA PHE A 60 4.88 3.96 3.08
C PHE A 60 6.24 3.55 2.48
N GLY A 61 7.02 2.70 3.16
CA GLY A 61 8.19 2.07 2.57
C GLY A 61 7.79 1.02 1.53
N GLN A 62 8.48 1.03 0.38
CA GLN A 62 8.19 0.09 -0.69
C GLN A 62 8.84 -1.27 -0.41
N MET A 63 8.03 -2.32 -0.44
CA MET A 63 8.47 -3.71 -0.54
C MET A 63 8.27 -4.20 -1.97
N ASN A 64 9.23 -4.96 -2.49
CA ASN A 64 9.13 -5.52 -3.82
C ASN A 64 8.84 -7.02 -3.74
N PHE A 65 7.92 -7.45 -4.57
CA PHE A 65 7.42 -8.81 -4.64
C PHE A 65 7.65 -9.37 -6.04
N GLY A 66 7.79 -10.69 -6.10
CA GLY A 66 7.96 -11.36 -7.37
C GLY A 66 7.33 -12.74 -7.40
N VAL A 67 6.97 -13.17 -8.60
CA VAL A 67 6.56 -14.54 -8.90
C VAL A 67 7.48 -15.13 -9.96
N THR A 68 7.79 -16.40 -9.79
CA THR A 68 8.45 -17.23 -10.80
C THR A 68 7.64 -18.50 -10.99
N PHE A 69 7.86 -19.17 -12.11
CA PHE A 69 7.10 -20.34 -12.50
C PHE A 69 8.03 -21.53 -12.71
N ALA A 70 7.61 -22.70 -12.25
CA ALA A 70 8.30 -23.95 -12.44
C ALA A 70 7.31 -25.05 -12.85
N ARG A 71 7.73 -26.01 -13.66
CA ARG A 71 6.94 -27.21 -13.92
C ARG A 71 6.95 -28.14 -12.70
N SER A 72 5.84 -28.82 -12.51
CA SER A 72 5.75 -29.82 -11.43
C SER A 72 6.66 -31.03 -11.65
N ASP A 73 6.97 -31.35 -12.91
CA ASP A 73 7.85 -32.43 -13.31
C ASP A 73 9.36 -32.08 -13.33
N GLY A 74 9.71 -30.82 -13.08
CA GLY A 74 11.09 -30.37 -12.90
C GLY A 74 11.89 -30.12 -14.16
N ASP A 75 11.38 -30.45 -15.34
CA ASP A 75 12.13 -30.34 -16.62
C ASP A 75 11.53 -29.28 -17.59
N GLY A 76 12.38 -28.36 -18.02
CA GLY A 76 12.12 -27.47 -19.12
C GLY A 76 11.84 -26.00 -18.78
N SER A 77 12.04 -25.12 -19.76
CA SER A 77 11.67 -23.70 -19.71
C SER A 77 10.14 -23.57 -19.80
N ILE A 78 9.56 -22.73 -18.94
CA ILE A 78 8.14 -22.43 -18.98
C ILE A 78 7.91 -21.22 -19.85
N SER A 79 7.01 -21.34 -20.79
CA SER A 79 6.53 -20.22 -21.59
C SER A 79 5.33 -19.54 -20.91
N MET A 80 5.07 -18.29 -21.29
CA MET A 80 3.84 -17.61 -20.86
C MET A 80 2.56 -18.31 -21.34
N ALA A 81 2.65 -19.08 -22.41
CA ALA A 81 1.52 -19.90 -22.89
C ALA A 81 1.21 -21.03 -21.90
N ASP A 82 2.22 -21.72 -21.38
CA ASP A 82 2.05 -22.78 -20.37
C ASP A 82 1.39 -22.25 -19.08
N VAL A 83 1.77 -21.03 -18.66
CA VAL A 83 1.17 -20.38 -17.50
C VAL A 83 -0.32 -20.08 -17.76
N ARG A 84 -0.66 -19.54 -18.93
CA ARG A 84 -2.05 -19.24 -19.33
C ARG A 84 -2.87 -20.50 -19.57
N GLU A 85 -2.24 -21.58 -19.98
CA GLU A 85 -2.92 -22.87 -20.05
C GLU A 85 -3.27 -23.40 -18.65
N SER A 86 -2.39 -23.20 -17.68
CA SER A 86 -2.59 -23.65 -16.29
C SER A 86 -3.59 -22.76 -15.53
N TYR A 87 -3.58 -21.45 -15.74
CA TYR A 87 -4.36 -20.50 -14.96
C TYR A 87 -5.10 -19.49 -15.84
N ASP A 88 -6.34 -19.16 -15.46
CA ASP A 88 -7.12 -18.06 -16.06
C ASP A 88 -6.78 -16.73 -15.39
N SER A 89 -6.43 -16.77 -14.12
CA SER A 89 -5.93 -15.61 -13.38
C SER A 89 -4.99 -16.00 -12.26
N ILE A 90 -4.06 -15.08 -11.94
CA ILE A 90 -3.16 -15.16 -10.79
C ILE A 90 -3.35 -13.88 -9.98
N VAL A 91 -3.55 -14.03 -8.67
CA VAL A 91 -3.90 -12.93 -7.76
C VAL A 91 -3.01 -12.96 -6.53
N TRP A 92 -2.34 -11.86 -6.25
CA TRP A 92 -1.70 -11.63 -4.96
C TRP A 92 -2.74 -11.16 -3.94
N LYS A 93 -2.61 -11.62 -2.70
CA LYS A 93 -3.55 -11.32 -1.61
C LYS A 93 -2.84 -10.93 -0.33
N VAL A 94 -3.50 -10.06 0.44
CA VAL A 94 -3.16 -9.68 1.81
C VAL A 94 -4.31 -10.13 2.71
N GLU A 95 -4.05 -11.04 3.63
CA GLU A 95 -5.08 -11.71 4.42
C GLU A 95 -5.83 -10.71 5.34
N GLU A 96 -5.09 -9.92 6.12
CA GLU A 96 -5.64 -9.05 7.17
C GLU A 96 -6.50 -7.90 6.62
N THR A 97 -6.24 -7.48 5.39
CA THR A 97 -6.98 -6.37 4.75
C THR A 97 -7.99 -6.83 3.72
N GLY A 98 -7.94 -8.12 3.32
CA GLY A 98 -8.71 -8.63 2.19
C GLY A 98 -8.29 -8.04 0.84
N ARG A 99 -7.23 -7.22 0.80
CA ARG A 99 -6.74 -6.64 -0.44
C ARG A 99 -6.21 -7.70 -1.39
N SER A 100 -6.41 -7.44 -2.66
CA SER A 100 -5.90 -8.29 -3.71
C SER A 100 -5.44 -7.47 -4.90
N PHE A 101 -4.40 -7.97 -5.57
CA PHE A 101 -3.89 -7.40 -6.80
C PHE A 101 -3.80 -8.50 -7.86
N LYS A 102 -4.42 -8.27 -9.02
CA LYS A 102 -4.40 -9.24 -10.12
C LYS A 102 -3.06 -9.15 -10.84
N LEU A 103 -2.26 -10.21 -10.73
CA LEU A 103 -0.97 -10.34 -11.38
C LEU A 103 -1.09 -10.80 -12.83
N MET A 104 -2.08 -11.64 -13.12
CA MET A 104 -2.34 -12.14 -14.47
C MET A 104 -3.84 -12.18 -14.74
N ASP A 105 -4.19 -11.78 -15.95
CA ASP A 105 -5.49 -11.99 -16.61
C ASP A 105 -5.26 -12.38 -18.08
N ASN A 106 -6.31 -12.36 -18.87
CA ASN A 106 -6.25 -12.73 -20.30
C ASN A 106 -5.32 -11.82 -21.14
N VAL A 107 -5.00 -10.62 -20.68
CA VAL A 107 -4.26 -9.60 -21.43
C VAL A 107 -2.92 -9.27 -20.79
N HIS A 108 -2.91 -9.10 -19.47
CA HIS A 108 -1.76 -8.60 -18.72
C HIS A 108 -1.12 -9.67 -17.86
N MET A 109 0.17 -9.51 -17.61
CA MET A 109 0.92 -10.29 -16.63
C MET A 109 1.99 -9.44 -15.99
N THR A 110 2.00 -9.43 -14.67
CA THR A 110 2.99 -8.75 -13.85
C THR A 110 3.76 -9.79 -13.03
N MET A 111 5.07 -9.89 -13.23
CA MET A 111 5.92 -10.84 -12.51
C MET A 111 6.64 -10.21 -11.32
N GLN A 112 6.75 -8.88 -11.31
CA GLN A 112 7.37 -8.11 -10.22
C GLN A 112 6.54 -6.85 -9.99
N TRP A 113 6.32 -6.51 -8.73
CA TRP A 113 5.59 -5.30 -8.35
C TRP A 113 6.08 -4.77 -7.00
N GLY A 114 5.92 -3.47 -6.80
CA GLY A 114 6.11 -2.82 -5.51
C GLY A 114 4.78 -2.62 -4.81
N HIS A 115 4.77 -2.72 -3.48
CA HIS A 115 3.63 -2.36 -2.66
C HIS A 115 4.07 -1.65 -1.38
N CYS A 116 3.31 -0.64 -0.96
CA CYS A 116 3.50 0.09 0.28
C CYS A 116 2.31 -0.14 1.20
N PHE A 117 2.57 -0.50 2.44
CA PHE A 117 1.55 -0.55 3.48
C PHE A 117 1.47 0.82 4.17
N TYR A 118 0.28 1.30 4.42
CA TYR A 118 0.03 2.64 5.00
C TYR A 118 -0.38 2.61 6.47
N LEU A 119 -0.55 1.41 7.04
CA LEU A 119 -0.79 1.20 8.47
C LEU A 119 0.27 0.25 9.04
N PRO A 120 0.73 0.49 10.28
CA PRO A 120 1.62 -0.46 10.94
C PRO A 120 0.85 -1.73 11.31
N GLY A 121 1.54 -2.87 11.28
CA GLY A 121 0.92 -4.15 11.60
C GLY A 121 1.75 -5.35 11.15
N SER A 122 1.18 -6.52 11.34
CA SER A 122 1.67 -7.76 10.75
C SER A 122 0.72 -8.15 9.63
N TYR A 123 1.27 -8.52 8.49
CA TYR A 123 0.52 -8.87 7.29
C TYR A 123 0.97 -10.22 6.76
N THR A 124 0.02 -11.00 6.30
CA THR A 124 0.24 -12.29 5.66
C THR A 124 -0.10 -12.16 4.18
N THR A 125 0.87 -12.40 3.32
CA THR A 125 0.71 -12.27 1.88
C THR A 125 0.97 -13.59 1.16
N TYR A 126 0.24 -13.86 0.11
CA TYR A 126 0.39 -15.06 -0.71
C TYR A 126 -0.18 -14.85 -2.12
N VAL A 127 0.11 -15.78 -3.02
CA VAL A 127 -0.38 -15.76 -4.40
C VAL A 127 -1.27 -16.96 -4.64
N VAL A 128 -2.37 -16.73 -5.35
CA VAL A 128 -3.37 -17.75 -5.70
C VAL A 128 -3.52 -17.82 -7.21
N GLY A 129 -3.48 -19.02 -7.75
CA GLY A 129 -3.81 -19.33 -9.14
C GLY A 129 -5.23 -19.87 -9.26
N TYR A 130 -6.00 -19.34 -10.19
CA TYR A 130 -7.39 -19.72 -10.48
C TYR A 130 -7.54 -20.33 -11.87
N LYS A 131 -8.40 -21.33 -11.98
CA LYS A 131 -8.90 -21.92 -13.23
C LYS A 131 -10.41 -22.15 -13.13
N ALA A 132 -11.17 -21.68 -14.11
CA ALA A 132 -12.64 -21.73 -14.09
C ALA A 132 -13.23 -21.24 -12.74
N ASP A 133 -12.74 -20.06 -12.26
CA ASP A 133 -13.09 -19.40 -11.00
C ASP A 133 -12.82 -20.23 -9.72
N ARG A 134 -12.09 -21.33 -9.84
CA ARG A 134 -11.69 -22.14 -8.70
C ARG A 134 -10.23 -21.89 -8.37
N GLU A 135 -9.92 -21.78 -7.08
CA GLU A 135 -8.55 -21.82 -6.59
C GLU A 135 -7.99 -23.23 -6.84
N ILE A 136 -6.92 -23.32 -7.64
CA ILE A 136 -6.26 -24.59 -7.97
C ILE A 136 -4.81 -24.64 -7.45
N PHE A 137 -4.27 -23.50 -7.06
CA PHE A 137 -2.94 -23.40 -6.51
C PHE A 137 -2.85 -22.24 -5.51
N ARG A 138 -2.12 -22.44 -4.45
CA ARG A 138 -1.74 -21.38 -3.48
C ARG A 138 -0.27 -21.55 -3.10
N THR A 139 0.47 -20.42 -3.10
CA THR A 139 1.83 -20.42 -2.59
C THR A 139 1.87 -20.50 -1.08
N GLU A 140 3.04 -20.83 -0.52
CA GLU A 140 3.30 -20.54 0.88
C GLU A 140 3.14 -19.04 1.15
N SER A 141 2.72 -18.72 2.36
CA SER A 141 2.53 -17.35 2.80
C SER A 141 3.83 -16.71 3.23
N VAL A 142 3.98 -15.42 2.97
CA VAL A 142 5.06 -14.59 3.50
C VAL A 142 4.49 -13.68 4.59
N ALA A 143 5.03 -13.79 5.80
CA ALA A 143 4.69 -12.90 6.90
C ALA A 143 5.53 -11.62 6.82
N LEU A 144 4.88 -10.47 6.88
CA LEU A 144 5.48 -9.16 6.80
C LEU A 144 5.23 -8.40 8.10
N LYS A 145 6.18 -7.55 8.49
CA LYS A 145 6.04 -6.63 9.61
C LYS A 145 6.20 -5.19 9.12
N VAL A 146 5.19 -4.39 9.32
CA VAL A 146 5.20 -2.96 9.00
C VAL A 146 5.22 -2.17 10.30
N THR A 147 6.13 -1.22 10.40
CA THR A 147 6.33 -0.41 11.61
C THR A 147 6.07 1.07 11.32
N ASP A 148 5.67 1.80 12.35
CA ASP A 148 5.59 3.26 12.34
C ASP A 148 6.69 3.81 13.24
N ASN A 149 7.87 4.04 12.65
CA ASN A 149 9.02 4.61 13.35
C ASN A 149 9.24 6.09 12.99
N ASN A 150 8.35 6.68 12.20
CA ASN A 150 8.44 8.05 11.71
C ASN A 150 7.80 9.05 12.69
N ASP A 151 8.13 10.31 12.55
CA ASP A 151 7.50 11.38 13.31
C ASP A 151 6.10 11.68 12.80
N PHE A 152 5.93 11.67 11.46
CA PHE A 152 4.64 11.72 10.82
C PHE A 152 4.68 10.96 9.48
N LEU A 153 3.88 9.92 9.37
CA LEU A 153 3.79 9.06 8.19
C LEU A 153 5.17 8.54 7.75
N CYS A 154 5.59 8.83 6.52
CA CYS A 154 6.88 8.40 5.98
C CYS A 154 8.06 9.31 6.36
N TRP A 155 7.84 10.38 7.14
CA TRP A 155 8.84 11.41 7.37
C TRP A 155 9.24 11.56 8.84
N ASN A 156 10.54 11.86 9.02
CA ASN A 156 11.12 12.29 10.28
C ASN A 156 11.36 13.80 10.22
N TRP A 157 10.93 14.54 11.23
CA TRP A 157 11.01 16.01 11.24
C TRP A 157 12.43 16.56 10.99
N ASN A 158 13.44 15.86 11.51
CA ASN A 158 14.84 16.29 11.37
C ASN A 158 15.41 16.05 9.96
N GLU A 159 14.75 15.29 9.12
CA GLU A 159 15.22 14.90 7.78
C GLU A 159 14.52 15.69 6.68
N ILE A 160 13.42 16.37 6.98
CA ILE A 160 12.66 17.15 5.99
C ILE A 160 13.42 18.43 5.66
N THR A 161 13.81 18.59 4.41
CA THR A 161 14.55 19.74 3.89
C THR A 161 13.67 20.72 3.11
N GLY A 162 12.46 20.30 2.72
CA GLY A 162 11.56 21.03 1.84
C GLY A 162 11.82 20.78 0.35
N ASN A 163 12.82 19.97 0.03
CA ASN A 163 13.11 19.56 -1.34
C ASN A 163 12.54 18.16 -1.68
N GLU A 164 11.91 17.53 -0.67
CA GLU A 164 11.25 16.26 -0.86
C GLU A 164 10.11 16.45 -1.87
N GLY A 165 10.16 15.65 -2.92
CA GLY A 165 9.08 15.59 -3.90
C GLY A 165 7.79 15.06 -3.27
N ASN A 166 6.69 15.27 -3.97
CA ASN A 166 5.42 14.67 -3.63
C ASN A 166 5.58 13.14 -3.59
N THR A 167 5.41 12.57 -2.40
CA THR A 167 5.42 11.11 -2.22
C THR A 167 3.98 10.63 -2.38
N GLY A 168 3.61 10.23 -3.59
CA GLY A 168 2.28 9.75 -3.91
C GLY A 168 2.20 8.23 -3.85
N TYR A 169 1.11 7.73 -3.30
CA TYR A 169 0.80 6.29 -3.20
C TYR A 169 -0.56 6.03 -3.81
N GLU A 170 -0.57 5.20 -4.86
CA GLU A 170 -1.80 4.83 -5.57
C GLU A 170 -2.55 3.71 -4.85
N ASN A 171 -3.88 3.76 -4.92
CA ASN A 171 -4.79 2.70 -4.45
C ASN A 171 -4.60 2.31 -2.98
N VAL A 172 -4.26 3.26 -2.13
CA VAL A 172 -3.97 2.99 -0.71
C VAL A 172 -5.23 2.70 0.08
N LEU A 173 -6.33 3.40 -0.22
CA LEU A 173 -7.62 3.21 0.43
C LEU A 173 -8.64 2.60 -0.54
N ASP A 174 -9.64 1.90 0.02
CA ASP A 174 -10.74 1.37 -0.78
C ASP A 174 -11.43 2.49 -1.56
N GLY A 175 -11.71 2.25 -2.85
CA GLY A 175 -12.34 3.26 -3.72
C GLY A 175 -11.39 3.99 -4.67
N GLY A 176 -10.11 3.58 -4.76
CA GLY A 176 -9.18 4.13 -5.75
C GLY A 176 -8.59 5.50 -5.37
N PHE A 177 -8.59 5.83 -4.09
CA PHE A 177 -7.96 7.04 -3.58
C PHE A 177 -6.44 6.93 -3.59
N GLN A 178 -5.79 8.04 -3.91
CA GLN A 178 -4.36 8.22 -3.74
C GLN A 178 -4.09 9.06 -2.49
N LEU A 179 -3.07 8.68 -1.74
CA LEU A 179 -2.52 9.48 -0.67
C LEU A 179 -1.22 10.14 -1.14
N SER A 180 -1.05 11.40 -0.79
CA SER A 180 0.15 12.17 -1.07
C SER A 180 0.59 12.92 0.15
N VAL A 181 1.86 12.81 0.51
CA VAL A 181 2.48 13.51 1.65
C VAL A 181 3.47 14.54 1.11
N ASN A 182 3.31 15.80 1.53
CA ASN A 182 4.13 16.90 1.07
C ASN A 182 4.65 17.73 2.26
N PRO A 183 5.84 18.33 2.15
CA PRO A 183 6.30 19.33 3.13
C PRO A 183 5.47 20.62 2.99
N VAL A 184 5.18 21.25 4.11
CA VAL A 184 4.56 22.58 4.15
C VAL A 184 5.62 23.61 4.49
N MET A 185 5.75 24.63 3.64
CA MET A 185 6.78 25.65 3.72
C MET A 185 6.19 27.00 4.14
N ASN A 186 6.75 27.59 5.18
CA ASN A 186 6.47 28.97 5.61
C ASN A 186 7.74 29.59 6.19
N GLY A 187 8.63 30.09 5.30
CA GLY A 187 9.97 30.56 5.70
C GLY A 187 10.96 29.44 6.11
N GLY A 188 10.57 28.21 5.91
CA GLY A 188 11.23 26.95 6.25
C GLY A 188 10.20 25.85 6.28
N VAL A 189 10.61 24.62 6.56
CA VAL A 189 9.66 23.51 6.74
C VAL A 189 8.93 23.71 8.08
N THR A 190 7.62 23.86 8.03
CA THR A 190 6.78 24.03 9.23
C THR A 190 6.05 22.74 9.60
N GLY A 191 5.85 21.84 8.65
CA GLY A 191 5.13 20.61 8.88
C GLY A 191 5.00 19.77 7.62
N ALA A 192 4.06 18.83 7.66
CA ALA A 192 3.70 17.95 6.54
C ALA A 192 2.20 17.97 6.30
N GLU A 193 1.80 17.81 5.06
CA GLU A 193 0.41 17.75 4.62
C GLU A 193 0.12 16.41 3.96
N LEU A 194 -0.90 15.73 4.44
CA LEU A 194 -1.46 14.54 3.83
C LEU A 194 -2.69 14.94 3.01
N MET A 195 -2.60 14.73 1.73
CA MET A 195 -3.70 14.94 0.80
C MET A 195 -4.28 13.61 0.33
N MET A 196 -5.57 13.59 0.13
CA MET A 196 -6.26 12.50 -0.53
C MET A 196 -6.93 13.02 -1.79
N TRP A 197 -6.71 12.34 -2.89
CA TRP A 197 -7.36 12.65 -4.16
C TRP A 197 -7.87 11.42 -4.86
N ASN A 198 -8.87 11.64 -5.67
CA ASN A 198 -9.40 10.62 -6.54
C ASN A 198 -9.09 10.99 -7.99
N ASN A 199 -8.36 10.13 -8.70
CA ASN A 199 -7.94 10.37 -10.07
C ASN A 199 -9.14 10.65 -10.99
N GLY A 200 -9.21 11.91 -11.46
CA GLY A 200 -10.15 12.32 -12.51
C GLY A 200 -11.58 12.58 -12.06
N HIS A 201 -11.85 12.70 -10.77
CA HIS A 201 -13.17 13.01 -10.23
C HIS A 201 -13.23 14.41 -9.63
N ASP A 202 -14.42 15.01 -9.66
CA ASP A 202 -14.72 16.30 -9.05
C ASP A 202 -14.55 16.19 -7.51
N ASP A 203 -13.62 16.97 -6.97
CA ASP A 203 -13.31 16.98 -5.53
C ASP A 203 -14.55 17.31 -4.68
N ASN A 204 -15.48 18.14 -5.19
CA ASN A 204 -16.70 18.48 -4.48
C ASN A 204 -17.64 17.29 -4.29
N VAL A 205 -17.72 16.39 -5.27
CA VAL A 205 -18.55 15.17 -5.20
C VAL A 205 -18.02 14.19 -4.16
N PHE A 206 -16.71 14.10 -4.03
CA PHE A 206 -16.06 13.15 -3.13
C PHE A 206 -15.61 13.74 -1.80
N TYR A 207 -15.90 15.04 -1.53
CA TYR A 207 -15.44 15.73 -0.34
C TYR A 207 -15.80 15.00 0.96
N ASP A 208 -17.07 14.68 1.16
CA ASP A 208 -17.51 14.00 2.39
C ASP A 208 -16.91 12.59 2.52
N THR A 209 -16.76 11.88 1.41
CA THR A 209 -16.11 10.56 1.37
C THR A 209 -14.64 10.68 1.75
N SER A 210 -13.92 11.67 1.22
CA SER A 210 -12.52 11.95 1.53
C SER A 210 -12.33 12.35 2.99
N VAL A 211 -13.20 13.22 3.52
CA VAL A 211 -13.19 13.62 4.94
C VAL A 211 -13.36 12.39 5.84
N ASN A 212 -14.34 11.52 5.54
CA ASN A 212 -14.59 10.34 6.34
C ASN A 212 -13.45 9.32 6.25
N ALA A 213 -12.89 9.12 5.07
CA ALA A 213 -11.78 8.21 4.85
C ALA A 213 -10.50 8.68 5.57
N LEU A 214 -10.13 9.98 5.45
CA LEU A 214 -8.98 10.53 6.18
C LEU A 214 -9.20 10.52 7.70
N TYR A 215 -10.40 10.82 8.17
CA TYR A 215 -10.73 10.74 9.59
C TYR A 215 -10.56 9.31 10.13
N ALA A 216 -11.11 8.33 9.42
CA ALA A 216 -10.98 6.92 9.80
C ALA A 216 -9.51 6.47 9.80
N TYR A 217 -8.76 6.84 8.77
CA TYR A 217 -7.34 6.53 8.65
C TYR A 217 -6.52 7.14 9.81
N LEU A 218 -6.69 8.44 10.08
CA LEU A 218 -5.98 9.11 11.18
C LEU A 218 -6.37 8.54 12.55
N THR A 219 -7.64 8.18 12.73
CA THR A 219 -8.10 7.54 13.97
C THR A 219 -7.47 6.16 14.15
N GLN A 220 -7.33 5.40 13.07
CA GLN A 220 -6.67 4.09 13.12
C GLN A 220 -5.16 4.22 13.39
N LEU A 221 -4.52 5.23 12.81
CA LEU A 221 -3.07 5.47 12.96
C LEU A 221 -2.71 6.09 14.31
N CYS A 222 -3.47 7.10 14.76
CA CYS A 222 -3.12 7.95 15.90
C CYS A 222 -3.99 7.72 17.14
N GLY A 223 -5.01 6.85 17.06
CA GLY A 223 -6.02 6.67 18.11
C GLY A 223 -7.16 7.69 18.01
N ALA A 224 -7.97 7.78 19.05
CA ALA A 224 -9.08 8.72 19.10
C ALA A 224 -8.59 10.18 19.01
N PRO A 225 -9.33 11.08 18.35
CA PRO A 225 -8.97 12.49 18.30
C PRO A 225 -8.97 13.11 19.69
N LEU A 226 -8.06 14.07 19.93
CA LEU A 226 -7.99 14.87 21.13
C LEU A 226 -9.21 15.81 21.23
N ILE A 227 -9.60 16.41 20.08
CA ILE A 227 -10.80 17.22 19.94
C ILE A 227 -11.53 16.73 18.69
N ASP A 228 -12.76 16.25 18.90
CA ASP A 228 -13.53 15.61 17.84
C ASP A 228 -14.45 16.59 17.11
N ARG A 229 -15.02 16.11 16.01
CA ARG A 229 -15.95 16.81 15.12
C ARG A 229 -17.10 17.45 15.90
N GLY A 230 -17.42 18.69 15.51
CA GLY A 230 -18.53 19.44 16.12
C GLY A 230 -18.23 20.07 17.47
N SER A 231 -17.02 19.91 18.02
CA SER A 231 -16.61 20.64 19.21
C SER A 231 -16.43 22.13 18.91
N SER A 232 -16.98 22.99 19.79
CA SER A 232 -16.79 24.44 19.70
C SER A 232 -15.35 24.90 19.95
N GLU A 233 -14.51 24.03 20.51
CA GLU A 233 -13.11 24.32 20.85
C GLU A 233 -12.15 24.13 19.66
N LEU A 234 -12.60 23.45 18.58
CA LEU A 234 -11.73 23.10 17.44
C LEU A 234 -11.08 24.31 16.79
N GLN A 235 -11.85 25.38 16.58
CA GLN A 235 -11.35 26.60 15.91
C GLN A 235 -10.28 27.28 16.76
N ASP A 236 -10.53 27.43 18.06
CA ASP A 236 -9.58 28.07 18.99
C ASP A 236 -8.34 27.21 19.18
N ALA A 237 -8.51 25.89 19.26
CA ALA A 237 -7.39 24.97 19.37
C ALA A 237 -6.52 24.98 18.10
N TYR A 238 -7.12 25.01 16.92
CA TYR A 238 -6.37 25.13 15.66
C TYR A 238 -5.61 26.46 15.60
N ALA A 239 -6.30 27.57 15.88
CA ALA A 239 -5.70 28.90 15.87
C ALA A 239 -4.56 29.06 16.91
N GLY A 240 -4.68 28.43 18.09
CA GLY A 240 -3.72 28.59 19.18
C GLY A 240 -2.58 27.57 19.19
N GLN A 241 -2.73 26.42 18.54
CA GLN A 241 -1.75 25.32 18.62
C GLN A 241 -0.91 25.15 17.38
N PHE A 242 -1.36 25.59 16.20
CA PHE A 242 -0.63 25.43 14.95
C PHE A 242 0.01 26.74 14.52
N ALA A 243 1.23 26.64 13.99
CA ALA A 243 1.96 27.78 13.49
C ALA A 243 1.54 28.18 12.06
N TYR A 244 1.10 27.21 11.28
CA TYR A 244 0.64 27.42 9.91
C TYR A 244 -0.88 27.24 9.80
N HIS A 245 -1.53 28.20 9.15
CA HIS A 245 -2.97 28.18 8.92
C HIS A 245 -3.26 28.24 7.42
N HIS A 246 -4.02 27.25 6.94
CA HIS A 246 -4.51 27.27 5.56
C HIS A 246 -5.62 28.30 5.38
N GLU A 247 -5.52 29.09 4.34
CA GLU A 247 -6.61 30.02 3.95
C GLU A 247 -7.88 29.24 3.58
N GLY A 248 -9.02 29.68 4.10
CA GLY A 248 -10.33 29.05 3.88
C GLY A 248 -10.50 27.72 4.60
N ALA A 249 -9.59 27.38 5.53
CA ALA A 249 -9.66 26.11 6.27
C ALA A 249 -10.63 26.17 7.45
N THR A 250 -11.38 25.09 7.61
CA THR A 250 -12.18 24.78 8.79
C THR A 250 -11.65 23.51 9.44
N PRO A 251 -11.20 23.54 10.71
CA PRO A 251 -10.75 22.35 11.41
C PRO A 251 -11.93 21.40 11.66
N LEU A 252 -11.72 20.12 11.37
CA LEU A 252 -12.74 19.07 11.51
C LEU A 252 -12.47 18.15 12.70
N ALA A 253 -11.20 17.84 12.98
CA ALA A 253 -10.78 17.07 14.14
C ALA A 253 -9.28 17.29 14.39
N LEU A 254 -8.82 17.07 15.63
CA LEU A 254 -7.44 17.27 16.04
C LEU A 254 -6.91 16.06 16.81
N TRP A 255 -5.72 15.61 16.46
CA TRP A 255 -4.97 14.55 17.15
C TRP A 255 -3.67 15.08 17.72
N ARG A 256 -3.17 14.38 18.71
CA ARG A 256 -1.84 14.60 19.26
C ARG A 256 -1.17 13.25 19.49
N THR A 257 -0.04 13.05 18.88
CA THR A 257 0.85 11.91 19.13
C THR A 257 1.99 12.32 20.08
N ALA A 258 2.94 11.43 20.32
CA ALA A 258 4.14 11.77 21.09
C ALA A 258 5.08 12.74 20.34
N LYS A 259 4.93 12.89 19.01
CA LYS A 259 5.88 13.61 18.15
C LYS A 259 5.24 14.72 17.32
N ALA A 260 3.91 14.70 17.14
CA ALA A 260 3.21 15.61 16.24
C ALA A 260 1.85 16.05 16.78
N ARG A 261 1.45 17.26 16.37
CA ARG A 261 0.07 17.75 16.37
C ARG A 261 -0.48 17.55 14.96
N ILE A 262 -1.70 17.05 14.85
CA ILE A 262 -2.32 16.75 13.56
C ILE A 262 -3.72 17.32 13.56
N VAL A 263 -4.10 18.01 12.48
CA VAL A 263 -5.44 18.54 12.28
C VAL A 263 -5.98 18.07 10.92
N LEU A 264 -7.21 17.58 10.92
CA LEU A 264 -7.97 17.35 9.70
C LEU A 264 -8.70 18.63 9.33
N LEU A 265 -8.51 19.09 8.09
CA LEU A 265 -9.01 20.35 7.58
C LEU A 265 -9.97 20.11 6.41
N GLY A 266 -11.12 20.77 6.45
CA GLY A 266 -11.91 21.08 5.28
C GLY A 266 -11.49 22.45 4.75
N ILE A 267 -11.19 22.56 3.47
CA ILE A 267 -10.72 23.80 2.85
C ILE A 267 -11.70 24.15 1.73
N ASP A 268 -12.26 25.36 1.77
CA ASP A 268 -13.10 25.88 0.70
C ASP A 268 -12.38 27.07 0.03
N ARG A 269 -12.03 26.90 -1.24
CA ARG A 269 -11.43 27.92 -2.07
C ARG A 269 -12.32 28.19 -3.28
N GLU A 270 -13.07 29.27 -3.23
CA GLU A 270 -13.91 29.71 -4.36
C GLU A 270 -14.89 28.61 -4.85
N GLY A 271 -15.41 27.82 -3.92
CA GLY A 271 -16.32 26.71 -4.22
C GLY A 271 -15.66 25.37 -4.51
N LEU A 272 -14.32 25.31 -4.56
CA LEU A 272 -13.57 24.05 -4.59
C LEU A 272 -13.34 23.56 -3.15
N LYS A 273 -13.94 22.44 -2.81
CA LYS A 273 -13.81 21.81 -1.49
C LYS A 273 -12.70 20.79 -1.50
N LEU A 274 -11.73 20.94 -0.61
CA LEU A 274 -10.60 20.05 -0.43
C LEU A 274 -10.58 19.51 1.00
N CYS A 275 -10.08 18.29 1.17
CA CYS A 275 -9.84 17.69 2.47
C CYS A 275 -8.36 17.38 2.62
N ARG A 276 -7.75 17.79 3.73
CA ARG A 276 -6.33 17.58 4.03
C ARG A 276 -6.11 17.32 5.50
N ALA A 277 -5.08 16.54 5.81
CA ALA A 277 -4.55 16.49 7.16
C ALA A 277 -3.21 17.23 7.21
N TYR A 278 -3.06 18.14 8.14
CA TYR A 278 -1.84 18.89 8.36
C TYR A 278 -1.22 18.50 9.69
N ALA A 279 0.08 18.28 9.71
CA ALA A 279 0.82 17.90 10.91
C ALA A 279 2.03 18.81 11.12
N GLU A 280 2.30 19.15 12.38
CA GLU A 280 3.47 19.88 12.84
C GLU A 280 4.20 19.11 13.95
N PRO A 281 5.53 19.26 14.10
CA PRO A 281 6.25 18.76 15.25
C PRO A 281 5.75 19.41 16.55
N LEU A 282 5.90 18.66 17.69
CA LEU A 282 5.56 19.15 19.03
C LEU A 282 6.62 20.11 19.57
#